data_1a62c7c93d7b9bbab95bcb3280b152cd
#
_entry.id   1a62c7c93d7b9bbab95bcb3280b152cd
#
_cell.length_a   1.000
_cell.length_b   1.000
_cell.length_c   1.000
_cell.angle_alpha   90.00
_cell.angle_beta   90.00
_cell.angle_gamma   90.00
#
_symmetry.space_group_name_H-M   'P 1'
#
loop_
_entity.id
_entity.type
_entity.pdbx_description
1 polymer ?
#
loop_
_entity_poly.entity_id
_entity_poly.type
_entity_poly.pdbx_seq_one_letter_code
_entity_poly.pdbx_strand_id
1 'polypeptide(L)'
;MILVDTSAWVEFLRATGHPAQVTLKQHLMQRSPIATTEVVLMELLAGTRGPGEHTRLRTRLLAFPQLTIRGLPDFEHAAELYRICRHKGETVRKLIDCLIAAVAIRTGATVLHNDRDFEVLARHTRLRTEPFVR
;
A
#
# COMPACT_ATOMS: atom_id res chain seq x y z
N MET A 1 8.61 -8.04 4.76
CA MET A 1 8.12 -7.68 3.42
C MET A 1 7.71 -6.21 3.37
N ILE A 2 7.76 -5.64 2.19
CA ILE A 2 7.33 -4.26 1.94
C ILE A 2 6.06 -4.32 1.10
N LEU A 3 4.94 -3.92 1.68
CA LEU A 3 3.67 -3.77 0.96
C LEU A 3 3.65 -2.39 0.33
N VAL A 4 3.66 -2.34 -1.00
CA VAL A 4 3.71 -1.07 -1.75
C VAL A 4 2.29 -0.61 -2.02
N ASP A 5 1.93 0.55 -1.47
CA ASP A 5 0.62 1.15 -1.70
C ASP A 5 0.49 1.70 -3.12
N THR A 6 -0.75 1.83 -3.57
CA THR A 6 -1.08 2.45 -4.85
C THR A 6 -0.40 3.79 -5.04
N SER A 7 -0.36 4.62 -4.00
CA SER A 7 0.25 5.96 -4.06
C SER A 7 1.73 5.93 -4.44
N ALA A 8 2.47 4.94 -3.96
CA ALA A 8 3.89 4.77 -4.34
C ALA A 8 4.02 4.19 -5.74
N TRP A 9 3.19 3.21 -6.11
CA TRP A 9 3.19 2.67 -7.47
C TRP A 9 2.88 3.74 -8.53
N VAL A 10 1.94 4.64 -8.25
CA VAL A 10 1.59 5.73 -9.17
C VAL A 10 2.80 6.63 -9.43
N GLU A 11 3.56 6.98 -8.39
CA GLU A 11 4.79 7.77 -8.54
C GLU A 11 5.81 7.03 -9.40
N PHE A 12 5.95 5.73 -9.19
CA PHE A 12 6.88 4.89 -9.94
C PHE A 12 6.45 4.76 -11.42
N LEU A 13 5.19 4.45 -11.67
CA LEU A 13 4.68 4.22 -13.03
C LEU A 13 4.69 5.52 -13.86
N ARG A 14 4.52 6.67 -13.22
CA ARG A 14 4.59 7.99 -13.87
C ARG A 14 6.00 8.56 -13.94
N ALA A 15 6.97 7.90 -13.32
CA ALA A 15 8.37 8.34 -13.27
C ALA A 15 8.51 9.79 -12.82
N THR A 16 7.87 10.15 -11.70
CA THR A 16 7.75 11.55 -11.24
C THR A 16 9.03 12.11 -10.64
N GLY A 17 9.97 11.26 -10.23
CA GLY A 17 11.13 11.68 -9.45
C GLY A 17 10.86 11.89 -7.96
N HIS A 18 9.62 11.68 -7.52
CA HIS A 18 9.27 11.77 -6.10
C HIS A 18 10.07 10.76 -5.28
N PRO A 19 10.43 11.06 -4.01
CA PRO A 19 11.16 10.10 -3.15
C PRO A 19 10.53 8.71 -3.07
N ALA A 20 9.20 8.59 -3.16
CA ALA A 20 8.53 7.29 -3.20
C ALA A 20 8.89 6.50 -4.46
N GLN A 21 8.98 7.16 -5.62
CA GLN A 21 9.43 6.53 -6.86
C GLN A 21 10.87 6.05 -6.76
N VAL A 22 11.75 6.91 -6.27
CA VAL A 22 13.18 6.60 -6.11
C VAL A 22 13.36 5.42 -5.16
N THR A 23 12.64 5.42 -4.05
CA THR A 23 12.68 4.34 -3.04
C THR A 23 12.19 3.02 -3.63
N LEU A 24 11.06 3.02 -4.32
CA LEU A 24 10.53 1.80 -4.93
C LEU A 24 11.48 1.26 -6.00
N LYS A 25 12.01 2.14 -6.86
CA LYS A 25 13.00 1.73 -7.87
C LYS A 25 14.21 1.06 -7.22
N GLN A 26 14.73 1.63 -6.15
CA GLN A 26 15.88 1.05 -5.44
C GLN A 26 15.55 -0.34 -4.88
N HIS A 27 14.39 -0.49 -4.25
CA HIS A 27 13.96 -1.80 -3.74
C HIS A 27 13.80 -2.84 -4.85
N LEU A 28 13.25 -2.44 -6.00
CA LEU A 28 13.12 -3.33 -7.14
C LEU A 28 14.49 -3.76 -7.68
N MET A 29 15.45 -2.83 -7.77
CA MET A 29 16.82 -3.13 -8.21
C MET A 29 17.55 -4.03 -7.25
N GLN A 30 17.36 -3.86 -5.95
CA GLN A 30 17.97 -4.66 -4.89
C GLN A 30 17.25 -5.99 -4.65
N ARG A 31 16.16 -6.24 -5.37
CA ARG A 31 15.30 -7.41 -5.19
C ARG A 31 14.83 -7.57 -3.74
N SER A 32 14.48 -6.44 -3.11
CA SER A 32 13.87 -6.43 -1.79
C SER A 32 12.54 -7.20 -1.81
N PRO A 33 12.08 -7.76 -0.68
CA PRO A 33 10.85 -8.54 -0.65
C PRO A 33 9.61 -7.64 -0.74
N ILE A 34 9.25 -7.27 -1.96
CA ILE A 34 8.06 -6.48 -2.30
C ILE A 34 6.85 -7.41 -2.34
N ALA A 35 5.73 -6.91 -1.85
CA ALA A 35 4.44 -7.60 -1.91
C ALA A 35 3.34 -6.65 -2.35
N THR A 36 2.24 -7.20 -2.82
CA THR A 36 1.02 -6.46 -3.14
C THR A 36 -0.19 -7.11 -2.46
N THR A 37 -1.36 -6.49 -2.60
CA THR A 37 -2.62 -7.01 -2.05
C THR A 37 -3.74 -6.67 -3.03
N GLU A 38 -4.89 -7.32 -2.87
CA GLU A 38 -6.03 -7.18 -3.79
C GLU A 38 -6.48 -5.74 -3.97
N VAL A 39 -6.48 -4.94 -2.90
CA VAL A 39 -6.89 -3.53 -2.96
C VAL A 39 -5.98 -2.75 -3.90
N VAL A 40 -4.67 -2.90 -3.75
CA VAL A 40 -3.69 -2.19 -4.59
C VAL A 40 -3.81 -2.65 -6.04
N LEU A 41 -3.94 -3.96 -6.25
CA LEU A 41 -4.16 -4.52 -7.59
C LEU A 41 -5.41 -3.91 -8.24
N MET A 42 -6.52 -3.90 -7.52
CA MET A 42 -7.77 -3.32 -7.99
C MET A 42 -7.61 -1.85 -8.39
N GLU A 43 -7.02 -1.04 -7.52
CA GLU A 43 -6.86 0.40 -7.76
C GLU A 43 -5.97 0.69 -8.96
N LEU A 44 -4.86 -0.03 -9.09
CA LEU A 44 -3.94 0.17 -10.20
C LEU A 44 -4.56 -0.28 -11.53
N LEU A 45 -5.24 -1.43 -11.54
CA LEU A 45 -5.90 -1.91 -12.75
C LEU A 45 -7.06 -1.01 -13.18
N ALA A 46 -7.80 -0.43 -12.22
CA ALA A 46 -8.87 0.50 -12.52
C ALA A 46 -8.36 1.77 -13.21
N GLY A 47 -7.09 2.13 -13.01
CA GLY A 47 -6.48 3.29 -13.64
C GLY A 47 -5.95 3.05 -15.06
N THR A 48 -5.96 1.81 -15.55
CA THR A 48 -5.47 1.52 -16.90
C THR A 48 -6.47 1.97 -17.95
N ARG A 49 -5.97 2.33 -19.15
CA ARG A 49 -6.78 2.93 -20.21
C ARG A 49 -7.05 2.01 -21.40
N GLY A 50 -6.42 0.85 -21.45
CA GLY A 50 -6.62 -0.07 -22.57
C GLY A 50 -6.27 -1.49 -22.18
N PRO A 51 -6.75 -2.49 -22.98
CA PRO A 51 -6.57 -3.89 -22.62
C PRO A 51 -5.09 -4.33 -22.60
N GLY A 52 -4.27 -3.75 -23.46
CA GLY A 52 -2.83 -4.07 -23.49
C GLY A 52 -2.13 -3.58 -22.21
N GLU A 53 -2.39 -2.35 -21.79
CA GLU A 53 -1.85 -1.79 -20.55
C GLU A 53 -2.33 -2.58 -19.34
N HIS A 54 -3.62 -2.89 -19.29
CA HIS A 54 -4.21 -3.70 -18.22
C HIS A 54 -3.50 -5.05 -18.10
N THR A 55 -3.34 -5.77 -19.18
CA THR A 55 -2.71 -7.09 -19.18
C THR A 55 -1.26 -7.03 -18.73
N ARG A 56 -0.49 -6.08 -19.23
CA ARG A 56 0.92 -5.92 -18.84
C ARG A 56 1.08 -5.60 -17.36
N LEU A 57 0.28 -4.66 -16.86
CA LEU A 57 0.34 -4.26 -15.46
C LEU A 57 -0.08 -5.42 -14.56
N ARG A 58 -1.17 -6.10 -14.89
CA ARG A 58 -1.63 -7.27 -14.13
C ARG A 58 -0.55 -8.34 -14.02
N THR A 59 0.08 -8.67 -15.15
CA THR A 59 1.15 -9.68 -15.18
C THR A 59 2.32 -9.29 -14.28
N ARG A 60 2.72 -8.01 -14.32
CA ARG A 60 3.82 -7.52 -13.48
C ARG A 60 3.47 -7.57 -11.99
N LEU A 61 2.28 -7.13 -11.62
CA LEU A 61 1.87 -7.09 -10.21
C LEU A 61 1.67 -8.49 -9.63
N LEU A 62 1.15 -9.42 -10.42
CA LEU A 62 0.94 -10.81 -9.97
C LEU A 62 2.24 -11.60 -9.85
N ALA A 63 3.36 -11.09 -10.37
CA ALA A 63 4.66 -11.69 -10.18
C ALA A 63 5.19 -11.51 -8.74
N PHE A 64 4.66 -10.55 -7.99
CA PHE A 64 5.03 -10.35 -6.58
C PHE A 64 4.17 -11.23 -5.66
N PRO A 65 4.69 -11.59 -4.47
CA PRO A 65 3.86 -12.22 -3.45
C PRO A 65 2.62 -11.42 -3.15
N GLN A 66 1.50 -12.13 -2.95
CA GLN A 66 0.21 -11.51 -2.64
C GLN A 66 -0.09 -11.67 -1.15
N LEU A 67 -0.19 -10.55 -0.44
CA LEU A 67 -0.68 -10.53 0.93
C LEU A 67 -2.20 -10.43 0.88
N THR A 68 -2.86 -11.58 0.92
CA THR A 68 -4.31 -11.64 0.69
C THR A 68 -5.11 -11.18 1.91
N ILE A 69 -6.23 -10.53 1.63
CA ILE A 69 -7.20 -10.14 2.64
C ILE A 69 -7.86 -11.41 3.18
N ARG A 70 -7.99 -11.50 4.51
CA ARG A 70 -8.60 -12.67 5.19
C ARG A 70 -10.06 -12.46 5.54
N GLY A 71 -10.82 -11.82 4.68
CA GLY A 71 -12.25 -11.66 4.86
C GLY A 71 -12.63 -10.82 6.08
N LEU A 72 -13.67 -11.22 6.79
CA LEU A 72 -14.26 -10.42 7.88
C LEU A 72 -13.26 -9.96 8.95
N PRO A 73 -12.33 -10.79 9.45
CA PRO A 73 -11.38 -10.32 10.46
C PRO A 73 -10.55 -9.11 10.02
N ASP A 74 -10.10 -9.07 8.78
CA ASP A 74 -9.33 -7.92 8.27
C ASP A 74 -10.23 -6.69 8.11
N PHE A 75 -11.47 -6.84 7.66
CA PHE A 75 -12.43 -5.73 7.56
C PHE A 75 -12.78 -5.17 8.93
N GLU A 76 -13.01 -6.02 9.92
CA GLU A 76 -13.26 -5.57 11.29
C GLU A 76 -12.06 -4.84 11.88
N HIS A 77 -10.85 -5.35 11.63
CA HIS A 77 -9.62 -4.69 12.08
C HIS A 77 -9.46 -3.31 11.41
N ALA A 78 -9.76 -3.22 10.12
CA ALA A 78 -9.72 -1.94 9.41
C ALA A 78 -10.67 -0.91 10.05
N ALA A 79 -11.88 -1.33 10.39
CA ALA A 79 -12.86 -0.47 11.07
C ALA A 79 -12.33 -0.01 12.44
N GLU A 80 -11.68 -0.89 13.18
CA GLU A 80 -11.07 -0.56 14.46
C GLU A 80 -9.93 0.45 14.31
N LEU A 81 -9.05 0.25 13.35
CA LEU A 81 -7.95 1.19 13.07
C LEU A 81 -8.49 2.60 12.75
N TYR A 82 -9.53 2.67 11.95
CA TYR A 82 -10.19 3.93 11.64
C TYR A 82 -10.71 4.61 12.91
N ARG A 83 -11.39 3.87 13.77
CA ARG A 83 -11.95 4.39 15.02
C ARG A 83 -10.86 4.87 15.99
N ILE A 84 -9.75 4.13 16.09
CA ILE A 84 -8.61 4.51 16.94
C ILE A 84 -8.08 5.88 16.51
N CYS A 85 -7.81 6.07 15.22
CA CYS A 85 -7.30 7.34 14.70
C CYS A 85 -8.28 8.48 14.96
N ARG A 86 -9.56 8.27 14.65
CA ARG A 86 -10.62 9.27 14.88
C ARG A 86 -10.70 9.66 16.34
N HIS A 87 -10.60 8.69 17.24
CA HIS A 87 -10.65 8.92 18.69
C HIS A 87 -9.45 9.74 19.18
N LYS A 88 -8.31 9.61 18.48
CA LYS A 88 -7.10 10.40 18.74
C LYS A 88 -7.13 11.78 18.08
N GLY A 89 -8.21 12.13 17.39
CA GLY A 89 -8.38 13.43 16.76
C GLY A 89 -7.86 13.56 15.34
N GLU A 90 -7.42 12.46 14.72
CA GLU A 90 -6.97 12.46 13.33
C GLU A 90 -7.75 11.46 12.50
N THR A 91 -8.63 11.95 11.63
CA THR A 91 -9.47 11.09 10.80
C THR A 91 -8.70 10.64 9.55
N VAL A 92 -8.67 9.34 9.30
CA VAL A 92 -8.21 8.77 8.03
C VAL A 92 -9.23 9.14 6.95
N ARG A 93 -8.77 9.68 5.81
CA ARG A 93 -9.69 10.15 4.77
C ARG A 93 -10.29 9.03 3.94
N LYS A 94 -9.50 7.99 3.66
CA LYS A 94 -9.95 6.84 2.86
C LYS A 94 -9.96 5.59 3.73
N LEU A 95 -11.16 5.12 4.03
CA LEU A 95 -11.35 3.92 4.87
C LEU A 95 -10.61 2.70 4.31
N ILE A 96 -10.49 2.61 2.98
CA ILE A 96 -9.81 1.50 2.33
C ILE A 96 -8.31 1.43 2.70
N ASP A 97 -7.68 2.54 3.05
CA ASP A 97 -6.30 2.55 3.52
C ASP A 97 -6.15 1.83 4.87
N CYS A 98 -7.21 1.85 5.67
CA CYS A 98 -7.25 1.08 6.91
C CYS A 98 -7.26 -0.43 6.64
N LEU A 99 -7.87 -0.87 5.54
CA LEU A 99 -7.85 -2.28 5.15
C LEU A 99 -6.44 -2.71 4.72
N ILE A 100 -5.76 -1.89 3.95
CA ILE A 100 -4.35 -2.13 3.58
C ILE A 100 -3.49 -2.20 4.85
N ALA A 101 -3.68 -1.26 5.78
CA ALA A 101 -2.97 -1.24 7.06
C ALA A 101 -3.23 -2.50 7.89
N ALA A 102 -4.47 -2.96 7.93
CA ALA A 102 -4.82 -4.18 8.65
C ALA A 102 -4.07 -5.40 8.11
N VAL A 103 -4.00 -5.54 6.78
CA VAL A 103 -3.24 -6.61 6.13
C VAL A 103 -1.74 -6.49 6.46
N ALA A 104 -1.18 -5.28 6.39
CA ALA A 104 0.24 -5.05 6.70
C ALA A 104 0.56 -5.42 8.15
N ILE A 105 -0.26 -4.97 9.10
CA ILE A 105 -0.06 -5.29 10.53
C ILE A 105 -0.12 -6.81 10.76
N ARG A 106 -1.12 -7.48 10.21
CA ARG A 106 -1.30 -8.92 10.40
C ARG A 106 -0.12 -9.72 9.84
N THR A 107 0.43 -9.29 8.71
CA THR A 107 1.53 -10.01 8.04
C THR A 107 2.92 -9.54 8.46
N GLY A 108 3.02 -8.51 9.29
CA GLY A 108 4.30 -7.94 9.71
C GLY A 108 5.00 -7.13 8.62
N ALA A 109 4.30 -6.73 7.56
CA ALA A 109 4.85 -5.93 6.48
C ALA A 109 4.95 -4.46 6.86
N THR A 110 5.92 -3.76 6.28
CA THR A 110 5.95 -2.28 6.28
C THR A 110 5.24 -1.77 5.04
N VAL A 111 4.68 -0.57 5.08
CA VAL A 111 3.99 0.04 3.94
C VAL A 111 4.85 1.13 3.32
N LEU A 112 5.14 1.01 2.04
CA LEU A 112 5.75 2.08 1.24
C LEU A 112 4.62 2.87 0.57
N HIS A 113 4.55 4.16 0.84
CA HIS A 113 3.42 4.99 0.42
C HIS A 113 3.82 6.45 0.15
N ASN A 114 2.92 7.16 -0.49
CA ASN A 114 2.93 8.62 -0.61
C ASN A 114 1.54 9.16 -0.29
N ASP A 115 1.02 8.83 0.90
CA ASP A 115 -0.33 9.22 1.34
C ASP A 115 -0.33 9.52 2.83
N ARG A 116 -0.87 10.70 3.19
CA ARG A 116 -0.97 11.16 4.58
C ARG A 116 -1.75 10.18 5.48
N ASP A 117 -2.70 9.44 4.92
CA ASP A 117 -3.49 8.48 5.70
C ASP A 117 -2.61 7.44 6.39
N PHE A 118 -1.55 6.96 5.72
CA PHE A 118 -0.63 6.01 6.34
C PHE A 118 0.26 6.65 7.40
N GLU A 119 0.56 7.94 7.29
CA GLU A 119 1.26 8.66 8.37
C GLU A 119 0.39 8.74 9.61
N VAL A 120 -0.90 9.04 9.45
CA VAL A 120 -1.87 9.06 10.55
C VAL A 120 -1.97 7.68 11.19
N LEU A 121 -2.13 6.65 10.40
CA LEU A 121 -2.22 5.27 10.88
C LEU A 121 -0.95 4.85 11.63
N ALA A 122 0.22 5.21 11.12
CA ALA A 122 1.49 4.88 11.77
C ALA A 122 1.66 5.58 13.12
N ARG A 123 1.13 6.82 13.28
CA ARG A 123 1.22 7.55 14.55
C ARG A 123 0.38 6.92 15.66
N HIS A 124 -0.76 6.32 15.32
CA HIS A 124 -1.76 5.92 16.31
C HIS A 124 -1.97 4.40 16.41
N THR A 125 -1.34 3.62 15.56
CA THR A 125 -1.51 2.17 15.52
C THR A 125 -0.16 1.46 15.45
N ARG A 126 -0.19 0.13 15.33
CA ARG A 126 1.01 -0.69 15.18
C ARG A 126 1.56 -0.70 13.74
N LEU A 127 0.93 0.03 12.82
CA LEU A 127 1.42 0.09 11.46
C LEU A 127 2.83 0.65 11.41
N ARG A 128 3.70 -0.01 10.64
CA ARG A 128 5.04 0.48 10.32
C ARG A 128 5.10 0.86 8.85
N THR A 129 5.74 1.97 8.57
CA THR A 129 5.94 2.45 7.20
C THR A 129 7.39 2.32 6.81
N GLU A 130 7.62 2.13 5.50
CA GLU A 130 8.95 2.04 4.93
C GLU A 130 9.50 3.46 4.71
N PRO A 131 10.70 3.78 5.24
CA PRO A 131 11.27 5.11 5.01
C PRO A 131 11.70 5.28 3.56
N PHE A 132 11.66 6.52 3.08
CA PHE A 132 12.24 6.85 1.78
C PHE A 132 13.76 6.78 1.85
N VAL A 133 14.37 6.36 0.75
CA VAL A 133 15.83 6.45 0.60
C VAL A 133 16.25 7.91 0.48
N ARG A 134 17.43 8.20 0.99
CA ARG A 134 18.01 9.54 0.96
C ARG A 134 18.90 9.76 -0.24
#